data_6e44f4d2bd1e705db6ba96f9dce1ed75
#
_entry.id   6e44f4d2bd1e705db6ba96f9dce1ed75
#
_cell.length_a   1.000
_cell.length_b   1.000
_cell.length_c   1.000
_cell.angle_alpha   90.00
_cell.angle_beta   90.00
_cell.angle_gamma   90.00
#
_symmetry.space_group_name_H-M   'P 1'
#
loop_
_entity.id
_entity.type
_entity.pdbx_description
1 polymer ?
#
loop_
_entity_poly.entity_id
_entity_poly.type
_entity_poly.pdbx_seq_one_letter_code
_entity_poly.pdbx_strand_id
1 'polypeptide(L)'
;MTHKELHIEAHFSGHETFPLRQMWLKKAFEQAETNSIISKETFSDDGAIATFGVGRNMVSSIKHWALACEVMREDESKKYFVLDEIARKIYADGGYDPYAEYPTTAWYAHWCLAGRGSRSTTWFWLFNVLNAQTFTRDEIMPTLAKFAQSISGGRKLSQATLARDLETCVRGYAPRSTSNSVEEAAEPMLAELGLLQEERKGVYSFRRGPKSSLTDAFFAWALVDFWDRYYLGETSLTFEAVAYGLGSPGRVFKLDEESTAERLFGLSALTDGKLKWSDTAGLRQIYRSDFDAKAFARVMMKRSYE
;
A
#
# COMPACT_ATOMS: atom_id res chain seq x y z
N MET A 1 -24.37 11.21 -6.92
CA MET A 1 -23.13 10.45 -7.12
C MET A 1 -23.34 9.06 -6.57
N THR A 2 -23.52 8.08 -7.42
CA THR A 2 -23.68 6.67 -7.02
C THR A 2 -22.32 6.18 -6.54
N HIS A 3 -22.18 6.00 -5.22
CA HIS A 3 -21.05 5.26 -4.66
C HIS A 3 -21.09 3.85 -5.25
N LYS A 4 -20.21 3.56 -6.21
CA LYS A 4 -19.85 2.17 -6.50
C LYS A 4 -19.45 1.58 -5.15
N GLU A 5 -20.17 0.56 -4.69
CA GLU A 5 -19.83 -0.16 -3.47
C GLU A 5 -18.38 -0.60 -3.57
N LEU A 6 -17.56 -0.15 -2.62
CA LEU A 6 -16.19 -0.63 -2.50
C LEU A 6 -16.25 -2.12 -2.19
N HIS A 7 -16.01 -2.94 -3.19
CA HIS A 7 -15.82 -4.37 -2.99
C HIS A 7 -14.44 -4.63 -2.37
N ILE A 8 -14.35 -4.41 -1.04
CA ILE A 8 -13.16 -4.78 -0.27
C ILE A 8 -13.43 -6.14 0.34
N GLU A 9 -12.61 -7.11 0.00
CA GLU A 9 -12.63 -8.41 0.66
C GLU A 9 -12.04 -8.28 2.07
N ALA A 10 -12.81 -8.69 3.09
CA ALA A 10 -12.42 -8.55 4.48
C ALA A 10 -11.23 -9.46 4.83
N HIS A 11 -10.06 -8.87 5.12
CA HIS A 11 -8.83 -9.57 5.48
C HIS A 11 -8.11 -8.86 6.64
N PHE A 12 -8.09 -9.50 7.83
CA PHE A 12 -7.61 -8.92 9.10
C PHE A 12 -6.56 -9.79 9.81
N SER A 13 -5.79 -10.59 9.08
CA SER A 13 -4.80 -11.47 9.69
C SER A 13 -3.79 -11.98 8.65
N GLY A 14 -2.83 -12.79 9.08
CA GLY A 14 -1.85 -13.44 8.21
C GLY A 14 -0.43 -12.91 8.39
N HIS A 15 -0.27 -11.70 8.95
CA HIS A 15 1.03 -11.08 9.23
C HIS A 15 1.69 -11.57 10.54
N GLU A 16 1.07 -12.51 11.27
CA GLU A 16 1.60 -13.10 12.51
C GLU A 16 2.12 -12.05 13.52
N THR A 17 1.47 -10.86 13.56
CA THR A 17 1.85 -9.69 14.38
C THR A 17 3.20 -9.04 14.06
N PHE A 18 3.84 -9.41 12.95
CA PHE A 18 5.07 -8.77 12.49
C PHE A 18 4.77 -7.70 11.44
N PRO A 19 5.17 -6.42 11.65
CA PRO A 19 5.17 -5.41 10.60
C PRO A 19 6.06 -5.81 9.43
N LEU A 20 5.75 -5.30 8.23
CA LEU A 20 6.57 -5.50 7.05
C LEU A 20 8.00 -4.97 7.27
N ARG A 21 9.01 -5.80 6.99
CA ARG A 21 10.43 -5.44 7.06
C ARG A 21 11.04 -5.31 5.67
N GLN A 22 12.05 -4.46 5.55
CA GLN A 22 12.67 -4.06 4.29
C GLN A 22 12.98 -5.23 3.33
N MET A 23 13.69 -6.24 3.75
CA MET A 23 14.13 -7.34 2.87
C MET A 23 13.10 -8.47 2.68
N TRP A 24 11.94 -8.41 3.33
CA TRP A 24 11.00 -9.53 3.29
C TRP A 24 10.35 -9.73 1.92
N LEU A 25 10.09 -8.64 1.19
CA LEU A 25 9.55 -8.72 -0.16
C LEU A 25 10.57 -9.30 -1.14
N LYS A 26 11.85 -8.89 -1.05
CA LYS A 26 12.95 -9.46 -1.83
C LYS A 26 13.14 -10.94 -1.51
N LYS A 27 13.14 -11.32 -0.24
CA LYS A 27 13.26 -12.74 0.16
C LYS A 27 12.16 -13.62 -0.45
N ALA A 28 10.92 -13.14 -0.51
CA ALA A 28 9.84 -13.86 -1.17
C ALA A 28 10.04 -13.91 -2.68
N PHE A 29 10.47 -12.81 -3.30
CA PHE A 29 10.77 -12.71 -4.72
C PHE A 29 11.84 -13.73 -5.17
N GLU A 30 12.91 -13.88 -4.40
CA GLU A 30 14.04 -14.78 -4.67
C GLU A 30 13.66 -16.27 -4.64
N GLN A 31 12.48 -16.62 -4.14
CA GLN A 31 12.01 -18.02 -4.15
C GLN A 31 11.44 -18.45 -5.50
N ALA A 32 11.37 -17.54 -6.47
CA ALA A 32 10.82 -17.87 -7.78
C ALA A 32 11.82 -18.65 -8.63
N GLU A 33 11.32 -19.70 -9.26
CA GLU A 33 12.01 -20.42 -10.31
C GLU A 33 12.15 -19.59 -11.60
N THR A 34 12.92 -20.07 -12.57
CA THR A 34 13.20 -19.38 -13.84
C THR A 34 11.94 -18.95 -14.60
N ASN A 35 10.81 -19.63 -14.41
CA ASN A 35 9.51 -19.33 -15.01
C ASN A 35 8.64 -18.34 -14.19
N SER A 36 9.22 -17.70 -13.16
CA SER A 36 8.53 -16.79 -12.25
C SER A 36 7.45 -17.44 -11.38
N ILE A 37 7.51 -18.76 -11.19
CA ILE A 37 6.60 -19.54 -10.35
C ILE A 37 7.26 -19.83 -9.01
N ILE A 38 6.47 -19.82 -7.93
CA ILE A 38 6.90 -20.19 -6.58
C ILE A 38 5.98 -21.31 -6.07
N SER A 39 6.55 -22.44 -5.65
CA SER A 39 5.77 -23.48 -5.01
C SER A 39 5.17 -22.98 -3.69
N LYS A 40 3.92 -23.34 -3.39
CA LYS A 40 3.31 -23.05 -2.09
C LYS A 40 4.03 -23.74 -0.93
N GLU A 41 4.66 -24.88 -1.19
CA GLU A 41 5.44 -25.64 -0.22
C GLU A 41 6.64 -24.86 0.29
N THR A 42 7.24 -23.98 -0.53
CA THR A 42 8.36 -23.10 -0.16
C THR A 42 8.12 -22.34 1.14
N PHE A 43 6.86 -22.01 1.46
CA PHE A 43 6.49 -21.27 2.67
C PHE A 43 5.96 -22.15 3.81
N SER A 44 5.91 -23.46 3.65
CA SER A 44 5.27 -24.35 4.61
C SER A 44 6.04 -25.61 4.96
N ASP A 45 7.08 -25.98 4.19
CA ASP A 45 7.88 -27.14 4.46
C ASP A 45 8.85 -26.93 5.66
N ASP A 46 9.47 -28.00 6.11
CA ASP A 46 10.42 -27.94 7.22
C ASP A 46 11.72 -27.24 6.84
N GLY A 47 12.03 -27.12 5.54
CA GLY A 47 13.17 -26.39 4.99
C GLY A 47 12.97 -24.88 4.95
N ALA A 48 11.73 -24.39 5.06
CA ALA A 48 11.43 -22.96 4.92
C ALA A 48 12.20 -22.09 5.94
N ILE A 49 12.39 -22.57 7.18
CA ILE A 49 13.16 -21.86 8.21
C ILE A 49 14.61 -21.64 7.75
N ALA A 50 15.25 -22.64 7.19
CA ALA A 50 16.63 -22.55 6.68
C ALA A 50 16.70 -21.66 5.43
N THR A 51 15.73 -21.79 4.52
CA THR A 51 15.66 -21.02 3.27
C THR A 51 15.51 -19.53 3.53
N PHE A 52 14.59 -19.13 4.43
CA PHE A 52 14.35 -17.74 4.74
C PHE A 52 15.26 -17.18 5.85
N GLY A 53 15.94 -18.02 6.61
CA GLY A 53 16.78 -17.62 7.74
C GLY A 53 16.01 -16.99 8.90
N VAL A 54 14.73 -17.33 9.07
CA VAL A 54 13.83 -16.78 10.10
C VAL A 54 12.87 -17.84 10.63
N GLY A 55 12.28 -17.61 11.81
CA GLY A 55 11.34 -18.54 12.42
C GLY A 55 10.05 -18.74 11.59
N ARG A 56 9.33 -19.86 11.82
CA ARG A 56 8.14 -20.28 11.06
C ARG A 56 7.07 -19.19 10.95
N ASN A 57 6.76 -18.49 12.03
CA ASN A 57 5.78 -17.39 12.01
C ASN A 57 6.24 -16.22 11.13
N MET A 58 7.54 -15.94 11.08
CA MET A 58 8.08 -14.92 10.18
C MET A 58 8.02 -15.35 8.72
N VAL A 59 8.22 -16.66 8.41
CA VAL A 59 8.01 -17.20 7.05
C VAL A 59 6.55 -16.99 6.61
N SER A 60 5.60 -17.30 7.48
CA SER A 60 4.16 -17.03 7.23
C SER A 60 3.90 -15.54 7.00
N SER A 61 4.55 -14.68 7.77
CA SER A 61 4.45 -13.23 7.62
C SER A 61 5.04 -12.73 6.29
N ILE A 62 6.22 -13.24 5.88
CA ILE A 62 6.83 -12.93 4.58
C ILE A 62 5.88 -13.30 3.45
N LYS A 63 5.28 -14.49 3.48
CA LYS A 63 4.25 -14.91 2.51
C LYS A 63 3.08 -13.94 2.48
N HIS A 64 2.55 -13.58 3.64
CA HIS A 64 1.42 -12.62 3.73
C HIS A 64 1.78 -11.28 3.09
N TRP A 65 2.91 -10.70 3.45
CA TRP A 65 3.34 -9.40 2.92
C TRP A 65 3.63 -9.44 1.43
N ALA A 66 4.23 -10.52 0.92
CA ALA A 66 4.46 -10.69 -0.51
C ALA A 66 3.16 -10.75 -1.32
N LEU A 67 2.10 -11.33 -0.75
CA LEU A 67 0.76 -11.33 -1.36
C LEU A 67 0.06 -9.98 -1.20
N ALA A 68 0.15 -9.35 -0.02
CA ALA A 68 -0.51 -8.08 0.26
C ALA A 68 0.12 -6.90 -0.49
N CYS A 69 1.45 -6.92 -0.70
CA CYS A 69 2.18 -5.93 -1.50
C CYS A 69 2.30 -6.32 -2.99
N GLU A 70 1.54 -7.33 -3.41
CA GLU A 70 1.47 -7.78 -4.80
C GLU A 70 2.83 -8.10 -5.45
N VAL A 71 3.78 -8.62 -4.66
CA VAL A 71 5.03 -9.19 -5.18
C VAL A 71 4.75 -10.50 -5.90
N MET A 72 3.79 -11.26 -5.37
CA MET A 72 3.28 -12.48 -5.97
C MET A 72 1.76 -12.57 -5.81
N ARG A 73 1.13 -13.35 -6.67
CA ARG A 73 -0.30 -13.67 -6.60
C ARG A 73 -0.51 -15.16 -6.76
N GLU A 74 -1.66 -15.67 -6.29
CA GLU A 74 -2.04 -17.06 -6.59
C GLU A 74 -2.31 -17.21 -8.09
N ASP A 75 -1.83 -18.30 -8.68
CA ASP A 75 -2.19 -18.67 -10.04
C ASP A 75 -3.68 -19.10 -10.13
N GLU A 76 -4.22 -19.17 -11.34
CA GLU A 76 -5.63 -19.54 -11.56
C GLU A 76 -5.98 -20.94 -11.02
N SER A 77 -5.02 -21.88 -11.07
CA SER A 77 -5.19 -23.23 -10.51
C SER A 77 -5.10 -23.28 -8.99
N LYS A 78 -4.66 -22.20 -8.34
CA LYS A 78 -4.37 -22.07 -6.90
C LYS A 78 -3.31 -23.07 -6.39
N LYS A 79 -2.47 -23.60 -7.28
CA LYS A 79 -1.41 -24.55 -6.91
C LYS A 79 -0.06 -23.85 -6.64
N TYR A 80 0.17 -22.71 -7.28
CA TYR A 80 1.43 -21.97 -7.22
C TYR A 80 1.18 -20.51 -6.91
N PHE A 81 2.27 -19.80 -6.62
CA PHE A 81 2.29 -18.34 -6.72
C PHE A 81 3.05 -17.96 -7.99
N VAL A 82 2.67 -16.83 -8.58
CA VAL A 82 3.32 -16.25 -9.77
C VAL A 82 3.76 -14.83 -9.43
N LEU A 83 4.99 -14.48 -9.78
CA LEU A 83 5.52 -13.13 -9.59
C LEU A 83 4.74 -12.10 -10.42
N ASP A 84 4.46 -10.97 -9.80
CA ASP A 84 3.89 -9.81 -10.51
C ASP A 84 4.92 -9.14 -11.43
N GLU A 85 4.44 -8.50 -12.51
CA GLU A 85 5.31 -7.83 -13.48
C GLU A 85 6.07 -6.64 -12.85
N ILE A 86 5.40 -5.85 -12.00
CA ILE A 86 6.02 -4.70 -11.32
C ILE A 86 7.06 -5.19 -10.33
N ALA A 87 6.76 -6.22 -9.55
CA ALA A 87 7.70 -6.82 -8.61
C ALA A 87 8.97 -7.31 -9.32
N ARG A 88 8.84 -7.92 -10.50
CA ARG A 88 10.00 -8.31 -11.31
C ARG A 88 10.84 -7.12 -11.75
N LYS A 89 10.20 -5.99 -12.08
CA LYS A 89 10.92 -4.76 -12.45
C LYS A 89 11.64 -4.13 -11.26
N ILE A 90 11.08 -4.25 -10.05
CA ILE A 90 11.68 -3.71 -8.84
C ILE A 90 12.83 -4.62 -8.35
N TYR A 91 12.54 -5.90 -8.08
CA TYR A 91 13.40 -6.77 -7.28
C TYR A 91 14.35 -7.67 -8.09
N ALA A 92 14.24 -7.77 -9.42
CA ALA A 92 15.20 -8.57 -10.21
C ALA A 92 16.61 -7.99 -10.12
N ASP A 93 17.61 -8.82 -10.38
CA ASP A 93 18.98 -8.37 -10.53
C ASP A 93 19.07 -7.40 -11.72
N GLY A 94 19.56 -6.19 -11.48
CA GLY A 94 19.48 -5.07 -12.43
C GLY A 94 18.10 -4.43 -12.55
N GLY A 95 17.17 -4.74 -11.66
CA GLY A 95 15.89 -4.07 -11.51
C GLY A 95 16.04 -2.65 -10.92
N TYR A 96 14.91 -2.01 -10.68
CA TYR A 96 14.91 -0.62 -10.20
C TYR A 96 15.45 -0.49 -8.77
N ASP A 97 15.17 -1.49 -7.91
CA ASP A 97 15.54 -1.44 -6.49
C ASP A 97 15.62 -2.86 -5.89
N PRO A 98 16.64 -3.63 -6.24
CA PRO A 98 16.76 -5.01 -5.79
C PRO A 98 16.83 -5.19 -4.27
N TYR A 99 17.26 -4.16 -3.54
CA TYR A 99 17.48 -4.22 -2.08
C TYR A 99 16.51 -3.35 -1.28
N ALA A 100 15.50 -2.78 -1.93
CA ALA A 100 14.49 -1.89 -1.30
C ALA A 100 15.16 -0.69 -0.56
N GLU A 101 16.11 -0.02 -1.21
CA GLU A 101 16.84 1.13 -0.68
C GLU A 101 16.16 2.47 -1.05
N TYR A 102 15.31 2.48 -2.08
CA TYR A 102 14.59 3.66 -2.53
C TYR A 102 13.25 3.81 -1.81
N PRO A 103 12.91 5.00 -1.31
CA PRO A 103 11.60 5.27 -0.71
C PRO A 103 10.42 4.92 -1.64
N THR A 104 10.62 4.97 -2.96
CA THR A 104 9.61 4.57 -3.95
C THR A 104 9.11 3.14 -3.73
N THR A 105 9.98 2.22 -3.33
CA THR A 105 9.60 0.83 -3.04
C THR A 105 8.70 0.74 -1.80
N ALA A 106 8.97 1.54 -0.76
CA ALA A 106 8.10 1.65 0.40
C ALA A 106 6.76 2.33 0.05
N TRP A 107 6.76 3.35 -0.82
CA TRP A 107 5.54 3.96 -1.34
C TRP A 107 4.70 2.98 -2.14
N TYR A 108 5.32 2.12 -2.95
CA TYR A 108 4.62 1.06 -3.67
C TYR A 108 3.97 0.06 -2.71
N ALA A 109 4.71 -0.44 -1.71
CA ALA A 109 4.16 -1.32 -0.68
C ALA A 109 2.99 -0.66 0.06
N HIS A 110 3.15 0.62 0.47
CA HIS A 110 2.09 1.38 1.11
C HIS A 110 0.84 1.53 0.21
N TRP A 111 1.03 1.81 -1.08
CA TRP A 111 -0.08 1.90 -2.04
C TRP A 111 -0.84 0.59 -2.16
N CYS A 112 -0.15 -0.54 -2.25
CA CYS A 112 -0.80 -1.85 -2.27
C CYS A 112 -1.63 -2.08 -1.00
N LEU A 113 -1.09 -1.73 0.18
CA LEU A 113 -1.75 -1.96 1.46
C LEU A 113 -2.89 -0.98 1.73
N ALA A 114 -2.69 0.31 1.52
CA ALA A 114 -3.64 1.36 1.90
C ALA A 114 -4.51 1.85 0.72
N GLY A 115 -4.00 1.86 -0.50
CA GLY A 115 -4.76 2.27 -1.69
C GLY A 115 -5.61 1.15 -2.26
N ARG A 116 -5.02 -0.03 -2.42
CA ARG A 116 -5.68 -1.23 -2.96
C ARG A 116 -6.38 -2.06 -1.89
N GLY A 117 -5.74 -2.27 -0.75
CA GLY A 117 -6.33 -2.90 0.45
C GLY A 117 -6.75 -4.36 0.29
N SER A 118 -6.30 -5.07 -0.76
CA SER A 118 -6.81 -6.40 -1.11
C SER A 118 -6.59 -7.49 -0.05
N ARG A 119 -5.54 -7.38 0.76
CA ARG A 119 -5.22 -8.28 1.89
C ARG A 119 -4.85 -7.53 3.17
N SER A 120 -5.27 -6.27 3.31
CA SER A 120 -4.85 -5.37 4.38
C SER A 120 -5.96 -4.37 4.72
N THR A 121 -7.12 -4.92 5.09
CA THR A 121 -8.34 -4.13 5.34
C THR A 121 -8.14 -3.04 6.38
N THR A 122 -7.39 -3.29 7.46
CA THR A 122 -7.09 -2.29 8.48
C THR A 122 -6.24 -1.14 7.94
N TRP A 123 -5.27 -1.40 7.05
CA TRP A 123 -4.49 -0.36 6.36
C TRP A 123 -5.39 0.52 5.50
N PHE A 124 -6.22 -0.09 4.68
CA PHE A 124 -7.19 0.66 3.88
C PHE A 124 -8.11 1.49 4.76
N TRP A 125 -8.69 0.91 5.80
CA TRP A 125 -9.58 1.62 6.73
C TRP A 125 -8.87 2.78 7.43
N LEU A 126 -7.68 2.56 7.96
CA LEU A 126 -6.92 3.57 8.71
C LEU A 126 -6.59 4.79 7.84
N PHE A 127 -6.18 4.57 6.59
CA PHE A 127 -5.76 5.65 5.70
C PHE A 127 -6.91 6.29 4.92
N ASN A 128 -8.03 5.61 4.73
CA ASN A 128 -9.12 6.11 3.89
C ASN A 128 -10.41 6.41 4.66
N VAL A 129 -10.77 5.62 5.65
CA VAL A 129 -12.07 5.72 6.33
C VAL A 129 -11.97 6.51 7.62
N LEU A 130 -10.90 6.34 8.38
CA LEU A 130 -10.68 7.09 9.62
C LEU A 130 -10.47 8.58 9.31
N ASN A 131 -11.33 9.44 9.86
CA ASN A 131 -11.26 10.88 9.67
C ASN A 131 -10.51 11.62 10.80
N ALA A 132 -10.20 10.93 11.92
CA ALA A 132 -9.48 11.55 13.03
C ALA A 132 -8.05 11.91 12.63
N GLN A 133 -7.60 13.13 12.95
CA GLN A 133 -6.23 13.57 12.73
C GLN A 133 -5.29 12.96 13.77
N THR A 134 -5.76 12.87 15.01
CA THR A 134 -5.04 12.28 16.15
C THR A 134 -5.95 11.25 16.79
N PHE A 135 -5.39 10.16 17.28
CA PHE A 135 -6.16 9.06 17.86
C PHE A 135 -5.33 8.19 18.81
N THR A 136 -6.02 7.49 19.69
CA THR A 136 -5.49 6.29 20.35
C THR A 136 -6.11 5.03 19.74
N ARG A 137 -5.47 3.88 19.92
CA ARG A 137 -6.03 2.61 19.39
C ARG A 137 -7.38 2.27 20.01
N ASP A 138 -7.54 2.55 21.31
CA ASP A 138 -8.77 2.25 22.03
C ASP A 138 -9.95 3.11 21.54
N GLU A 139 -9.72 4.40 21.22
CA GLU A 139 -10.72 5.30 20.67
C GLU A 139 -11.22 4.88 19.31
N ILE A 140 -10.35 4.36 18.44
CA ILE A 140 -10.72 4.01 17.07
C ILE A 140 -11.18 2.55 16.91
N MET A 141 -10.92 1.68 17.88
CA MET A 141 -11.29 0.26 17.83
C MET A 141 -12.79 0.02 17.59
N PRO A 142 -13.73 0.73 18.25
CA PRO A 142 -15.16 0.52 18.00
C PRO A 142 -15.56 0.85 16.55
N THR A 143 -14.96 1.87 15.95
CA THR A 143 -15.23 2.26 14.55
C THR A 143 -14.62 1.28 13.56
N LEU A 144 -13.43 0.74 13.82
CA LEU A 144 -12.84 -0.35 13.05
C LEU A 144 -13.71 -1.61 13.12
N ALA A 145 -14.17 -1.99 14.31
CA ALA A 145 -15.03 -3.16 14.49
C ALA A 145 -16.36 -3.03 13.73
N LYS A 146 -16.99 -1.85 13.77
CA LYS A 146 -18.20 -1.56 13.00
C LYS A 146 -17.95 -1.67 11.48
N PHE A 147 -16.85 -1.10 10.98
CA PHE A 147 -16.48 -1.21 9.58
C PHE A 147 -16.21 -2.67 9.19
N ALA A 148 -15.42 -3.38 9.97
CA ALA A 148 -15.11 -4.79 9.75
C ALA A 148 -16.38 -5.66 9.67
N GLN A 149 -17.35 -5.41 10.55
CA GLN A 149 -18.63 -6.10 10.53
C GLN A 149 -19.45 -5.80 9.26
N SER A 150 -19.43 -4.56 8.78
CA SER A 150 -20.19 -4.16 7.57
C SER A 150 -19.69 -4.84 6.29
N ILE A 151 -18.40 -5.21 6.21
CA ILE A 151 -17.80 -5.83 5.03
C ILE A 151 -17.54 -7.34 5.16
N SER A 152 -17.75 -7.92 6.34
CA SER A 152 -17.42 -9.34 6.60
C SER A 152 -18.45 -10.35 6.08
N GLY A 153 -19.53 -9.89 5.45
CA GLY A 153 -20.58 -10.77 4.94
C GLY A 153 -21.25 -11.62 6.03
N GLY A 154 -21.36 -11.09 7.26
CA GLY A 154 -21.94 -11.80 8.41
C GLY A 154 -20.96 -12.69 9.20
N ARG A 155 -19.70 -12.78 8.81
CA ARG A 155 -18.67 -13.49 9.59
C ARG A 155 -18.36 -12.71 10.87
N LYS A 156 -18.42 -13.38 12.02
CA LYS A 156 -18.06 -12.78 13.31
C LYS A 156 -16.53 -12.70 13.43
N LEU A 157 -16.00 -11.48 13.44
CA LEU A 157 -14.58 -11.24 13.68
C LEU A 157 -14.30 -11.08 15.17
N SER A 158 -13.22 -11.69 15.66
CA SER A 158 -12.86 -11.55 17.08
C SER A 158 -12.24 -10.18 17.32
N GLN A 159 -12.59 -9.54 18.44
CA GLN A 159 -11.97 -8.27 18.83
C GLN A 159 -10.45 -8.41 19.01
N ALA A 160 -9.98 -9.55 19.49
CA ALA A 160 -8.55 -9.81 19.64
C ALA A 160 -7.82 -9.84 18.28
N THR A 161 -8.45 -10.37 17.22
CA THR A 161 -7.90 -10.34 15.87
C THR A 161 -7.79 -8.91 15.36
N LEU A 162 -8.86 -8.12 15.46
CA LEU A 162 -8.86 -6.72 15.04
C LEU A 162 -7.84 -5.88 15.83
N ALA A 163 -7.71 -6.12 17.14
CA ALA A 163 -6.74 -5.40 17.97
C ALA A 163 -5.29 -5.69 17.56
N ARG A 164 -4.96 -6.97 17.28
CA ARG A 164 -3.63 -7.35 16.79
C ARG A 164 -3.34 -6.77 15.41
N ASP A 165 -4.32 -6.80 14.52
CA ASP A 165 -4.20 -6.26 13.17
C ASP A 165 -3.96 -4.74 13.21
N LEU A 166 -4.76 -4.00 14.00
CA LEU A 166 -4.57 -2.57 14.21
C LEU A 166 -3.21 -2.24 14.85
N GLU A 167 -2.79 -3.00 15.85
CA GLU A 167 -1.49 -2.81 16.49
C GLU A 167 -0.35 -3.01 15.48
N THR A 168 -0.41 -4.07 14.67
CA THR A 168 0.60 -4.35 13.65
C THR A 168 0.61 -3.25 12.58
N CYS A 169 -0.56 -2.76 12.18
CA CYS A 169 -0.69 -1.63 11.26
C CYS A 169 0.00 -0.38 11.81
N VAL A 170 -0.35 0.05 13.02
CA VAL A 170 0.25 1.26 13.64
C VAL A 170 1.76 1.11 13.81
N ARG A 171 2.23 -0.04 14.31
CA ARG A 171 3.67 -0.32 14.48
C ARG A 171 4.44 -0.34 13.16
N GLY A 172 3.77 -0.61 12.05
CA GLY A 172 4.37 -0.57 10.72
C GLY A 172 4.80 0.83 10.29
N TYR A 173 4.15 1.88 10.83
CA TYR A 173 4.45 3.28 10.49
C TYR A 173 5.07 4.06 11.65
N ALA A 174 4.76 3.70 12.89
CA ALA A 174 5.28 4.35 14.10
C ALA A 174 5.84 3.27 15.03
N PRO A 175 7.08 2.80 14.79
CA PRO A 175 7.72 1.80 15.63
C PRO A 175 7.96 2.35 17.03
N ARG A 176 7.93 1.46 18.02
CA ARG A 176 8.24 1.84 19.41
C ARG A 176 9.72 2.18 19.53
N SER A 177 10.05 3.29 20.18
CA SER A 177 11.42 3.75 20.38
C SER A 177 12.25 2.89 21.38
N THR A 178 11.61 1.93 22.06
CA THR A 178 12.26 1.04 23.04
C THR A 178 11.89 -0.41 22.71
N SER A 179 12.72 -1.10 21.94
CA SER A 179 12.65 -2.55 21.82
C SER A 179 13.84 -3.21 22.52
N ASN A 180 13.57 -4.21 23.36
CA ASN A 180 14.59 -4.93 24.12
C ASN A 180 15.19 -6.13 23.35
N SER A 181 14.76 -6.39 22.11
CA SER A 181 15.27 -7.47 21.28
C SER A 181 15.80 -6.96 19.95
N VAL A 182 16.89 -7.58 19.47
CA VAL A 182 17.50 -7.30 18.15
C VAL A 182 16.49 -7.55 17.03
N GLU A 183 15.58 -8.51 17.19
CA GLU A 183 14.54 -8.83 16.23
C GLU A 183 13.43 -7.75 16.18
N GLU A 184 13.13 -7.10 17.29
CA GLU A 184 12.19 -5.97 17.35
C GLU A 184 12.85 -4.65 16.95
N ALA A 185 14.18 -4.57 16.98
CA ALA A 185 14.96 -3.40 16.57
C ALA A 185 15.02 -3.21 15.05
N ALA A 186 14.64 -4.21 14.25
CA ALA A 186 14.55 -4.05 12.79
C ALA A 186 13.42 -3.08 12.45
N GLU A 187 13.80 -1.91 11.95
CA GLU A 187 12.86 -0.85 11.60
C GLU A 187 11.85 -1.32 10.54
N PRO A 188 10.54 -1.11 10.73
CA PRO A 188 9.55 -1.45 9.73
C PRO A 188 9.74 -0.61 8.45
N MET A 189 9.65 -1.25 7.29
CA MET A 189 9.83 -0.62 5.98
C MET A 189 8.98 0.66 5.78
N LEU A 190 7.75 0.67 6.29
CA LEU A 190 6.83 1.80 6.09
C LEU A 190 7.05 2.96 7.06
N ALA A 191 7.90 2.81 8.07
CA ALA A 191 8.20 3.86 9.03
C ALA A 191 8.94 5.04 8.38
N GLU A 192 9.78 4.78 7.39
CA GLU A 192 10.52 5.82 6.64
C GLU A 192 9.61 6.80 5.91
N LEU A 193 8.36 6.41 5.60
CA LEU A 193 7.41 7.28 4.91
C LEU A 193 6.90 8.43 5.79
N GLY A 194 7.09 8.35 7.10
CA GLY A 194 6.71 9.39 8.04
C GLY A 194 5.22 9.75 8.02
N LEU A 195 4.34 8.79 7.71
CA LEU A 195 2.89 9.04 7.57
C LEU A 195 2.15 9.08 8.90
N LEU A 196 2.69 8.41 9.91
CA LEU A 196 2.13 8.31 11.25
C LEU A 196 3.24 8.57 12.27
N GLN A 197 2.94 9.35 13.30
CA GLN A 197 3.86 9.64 14.39
C GLN A 197 3.20 9.38 15.73
N GLU A 198 3.95 8.81 16.68
CA GLU A 198 3.56 8.76 18.09
C GLU A 198 3.93 10.08 18.75
N GLU A 199 2.94 10.94 19.05
CA GLU A 199 3.13 12.26 19.68
C GLU A 199 3.48 12.13 21.18
N ARG A 200 2.84 11.17 21.82
CA ARG A 200 3.08 10.73 23.19
C ARG A 200 2.60 9.28 23.30
N LYS A 201 3.03 8.59 24.33
CA LYS A 201 2.76 7.16 24.53
C LYS A 201 1.32 6.79 24.22
N GLY A 202 1.12 6.01 23.17
CA GLY A 202 -0.16 5.49 22.71
C GLY A 202 -1.06 6.48 21.98
N VAL A 203 -0.62 7.73 21.73
CA VAL A 203 -1.35 8.75 20.97
C VAL A 203 -0.63 8.99 19.65
N TYR A 204 -1.31 8.76 18.56
CA TYR A 204 -0.78 8.81 17.21
C TYR A 204 -1.43 9.94 16.42
N SER A 205 -0.66 10.57 15.52
CA SER A 205 -1.15 11.57 14.58
C SER A 205 -0.72 11.27 13.17
N PHE A 206 -1.58 11.59 12.19
CA PHE A 206 -1.21 11.58 10.79
C PHE A 206 -0.42 12.83 10.42
N ARG A 207 0.71 12.63 9.76
CA ARG A 207 1.45 13.70 9.14
C ARG A 207 0.88 14.01 7.75
N ARG A 208 0.07 15.09 7.66
CA ARG A 208 -0.43 15.61 6.38
C ARG A 208 0.55 16.63 5.80
N GLY A 209 0.45 16.84 4.49
CA GLY A 209 1.25 17.83 3.77
C GLY A 209 2.18 17.20 2.72
N PRO A 210 3.18 17.96 2.26
CA PRO A 210 4.09 17.51 1.21
C PRO A 210 4.89 16.27 1.65
N LYS A 211 5.20 15.44 0.67
CA LYS A 211 6.00 14.23 0.84
C LYS A 211 7.20 14.33 -0.11
N SER A 212 8.34 14.74 0.42
CA SER A 212 9.56 14.95 -0.40
C SER A 212 10.09 13.66 -1.04
N SER A 213 9.88 12.50 -0.39
CA SER A 213 10.27 11.20 -0.92
C SER A 213 9.27 10.59 -1.90
N LEU A 214 8.06 11.16 -2.03
CA LEU A 214 7.06 10.73 -3.01
C LEU A 214 7.33 11.44 -4.34
N THR A 215 7.84 10.74 -5.34
CA THR A 215 8.08 11.33 -6.65
C THR A 215 6.78 11.63 -7.39
N ASP A 216 6.79 12.66 -8.27
CA ASP A 216 5.60 12.98 -9.08
C ASP A 216 5.28 11.88 -10.09
N ALA A 217 6.28 11.13 -10.53
CA ALA A 217 6.08 9.98 -11.40
C ALA A 217 5.33 8.85 -10.68
N PHE A 218 5.66 8.57 -9.41
CA PHE A 218 4.92 7.59 -8.61
C PHE A 218 3.51 8.07 -8.29
N PHE A 219 3.33 9.36 -7.99
CA PHE A 219 2.00 9.95 -7.81
C PHE A 219 1.14 9.82 -9.08
N ALA A 220 1.70 10.09 -10.26
CA ALA A 220 1.00 9.92 -11.54
C ALA A 220 0.61 8.46 -11.80
N TRP A 221 1.50 7.53 -11.48
CA TRP A 221 1.21 6.09 -11.56
C TRP A 221 0.05 5.70 -10.62
N ALA A 222 0.11 6.11 -9.37
CA ALA A 222 -0.92 5.83 -8.37
C ALA A 222 -2.27 6.46 -8.73
N LEU A 223 -2.26 7.67 -9.31
CA LEU A 223 -3.47 8.34 -9.77
C LEU A 223 -4.15 7.56 -10.90
N VAL A 224 -3.39 7.03 -11.87
CA VAL A 224 -3.97 6.23 -12.96
C VAL A 224 -4.47 4.88 -12.44
N ASP A 225 -3.75 4.23 -11.52
CA ASP A 225 -4.22 3.01 -10.85
C ASP A 225 -5.55 3.22 -10.09
N PHE A 226 -5.65 4.33 -9.34
CA PHE A 226 -6.88 4.75 -8.69
C PHE A 226 -8.01 5.01 -9.69
N TRP A 227 -7.70 5.71 -10.78
CA TRP A 227 -8.67 6.03 -11.83
C TRP A 227 -9.24 4.77 -12.46
N ASP A 228 -8.38 3.85 -12.90
CA ASP A 228 -8.79 2.59 -13.52
C ASP A 228 -9.61 1.70 -12.57
N ARG A 229 -9.31 1.76 -11.28
CA ARG A 229 -9.98 0.95 -10.26
C ARG A 229 -11.37 1.46 -9.89
N TYR A 230 -11.52 2.76 -9.73
CA TYR A 230 -12.74 3.35 -9.17
C TYR A 230 -13.57 4.17 -10.16
N TYR A 231 -12.96 4.61 -11.24
CA TYR A 231 -13.56 5.54 -12.22
C TYR A 231 -13.33 5.07 -13.66
N LEU A 232 -13.33 3.75 -13.88
CA LEU A 232 -13.13 3.17 -15.21
C LEU A 232 -14.16 3.73 -16.22
N GLY A 233 -13.67 4.27 -17.33
CA GLY A 233 -14.50 4.89 -18.37
C GLY A 233 -14.73 6.39 -18.20
N GLU A 234 -14.40 6.99 -17.05
CA GLU A 234 -14.44 8.45 -16.90
C GLU A 234 -13.22 9.09 -17.57
N THR A 235 -13.46 10.21 -18.24
CA THR A 235 -12.40 10.98 -18.93
C THR A 235 -11.86 12.13 -18.10
N SER A 236 -12.49 12.42 -16.95
CA SER A 236 -12.04 13.43 -16.00
C SER A 236 -12.36 13.04 -14.55
N LEU A 237 -11.54 13.50 -13.61
CA LEU A 237 -11.83 13.45 -12.18
C LEU A 237 -11.81 14.84 -11.60
N THR A 238 -12.69 15.09 -10.64
CA THR A 238 -12.65 16.33 -9.86
C THR A 238 -11.47 16.32 -8.89
N PHE A 239 -11.01 17.49 -8.50
CA PHE A 239 -10.01 17.63 -7.43
C PHE A 239 -10.42 16.87 -6.17
N GLU A 240 -11.69 17.00 -5.76
CA GLU A 240 -12.24 16.35 -4.58
C GLU A 240 -12.14 14.82 -4.67
N ALA A 241 -12.34 14.24 -5.85
CA ALA A 241 -12.17 12.80 -6.06
C ALA A 241 -10.71 12.36 -5.81
N VAL A 242 -9.74 13.15 -6.31
CA VAL A 242 -8.31 12.85 -6.14
C VAL A 242 -7.82 13.14 -4.71
N ALA A 243 -8.30 14.22 -4.09
CA ALA A 243 -7.87 14.63 -2.76
C ALA A 243 -8.53 13.81 -1.64
N TYR A 244 -9.82 13.47 -1.79
CA TYR A 244 -10.65 12.96 -0.69
C TYR A 244 -11.39 11.66 -1.00
N GLY A 245 -11.36 11.17 -2.22
CA GLY A 245 -11.99 9.89 -2.58
C GLY A 245 -11.40 8.72 -1.78
N LEU A 246 -12.21 7.70 -1.49
CA LEU A 246 -11.69 6.49 -0.84
C LEU A 246 -10.72 5.77 -1.79
N GLY A 247 -9.53 5.44 -1.31
CA GLY A 247 -8.45 4.88 -2.13
C GLY A 247 -7.69 5.90 -2.97
N SER A 248 -8.02 7.21 -2.89
CA SER A 248 -7.38 8.26 -3.67
C SER A 248 -5.95 8.56 -3.22
N PRO A 249 -5.09 9.07 -4.13
CA PRO A 249 -3.74 9.48 -3.78
C PRO A 249 -3.67 10.49 -2.63
N GLY A 250 -4.56 11.48 -2.60
CA GLY A 250 -4.62 12.47 -1.52
C GLY A 250 -4.85 11.84 -0.14
N ARG A 251 -5.78 10.89 -0.04
CA ARG A 251 -6.03 10.16 1.21
C ARG A 251 -4.94 9.20 1.59
N VAL A 252 -4.52 8.36 0.65
CA VAL A 252 -3.53 7.30 0.87
C VAL A 252 -2.19 7.90 1.28
N PHE A 253 -1.70 8.89 0.56
CA PHE A 253 -0.43 9.54 0.86
C PHE A 253 -0.51 10.63 1.93
N LYS A 254 -1.71 10.89 2.50
CA LYS A 254 -1.92 11.95 3.48
C LYS A 254 -1.43 13.32 2.99
N LEU A 255 -1.71 13.63 1.73
CA LEU A 255 -1.44 14.94 1.17
C LEU A 255 -2.48 15.95 1.70
N ASP A 256 -2.09 17.20 1.82
CA ASP A 256 -3.02 18.33 1.96
C ASP A 256 -3.50 18.82 0.59
N GLU A 257 -4.40 19.81 0.57
CA GLU A 257 -4.94 20.34 -0.68
C GLU A 257 -3.88 20.98 -1.56
N GLU A 258 -3.00 21.77 -0.96
CA GLU A 258 -1.94 22.48 -1.65
C GLU A 258 -0.98 21.49 -2.33
N SER A 259 -0.44 20.55 -1.58
CA SER A 259 0.46 19.51 -2.12
C SER A 259 -0.21 18.64 -3.18
N THR A 260 -1.52 18.39 -3.06
CA THR A 260 -2.27 17.64 -4.08
C THR A 260 -2.42 18.47 -5.35
N ALA A 261 -2.77 19.75 -5.24
CA ALA A 261 -2.95 20.64 -6.37
C ALA A 261 -1.62 20.90 -7.12
N GLU A 262 -0.51 21.12 -6.39
CA GLU A 262 0.81 21.28 -6.96
C GLU A 262 1.23 20.09 -7.83
N ARG A 263 1.02 18.86 -7.32
CA ARG A 263 1.30 17.64 -8.08
C ARG A 263 0.44 17.53 -9.33
N LEU A 264 -0.86 17.81 -9.21
CA LEU A 264 -1.78 17.78 -10.36
C LEU A 264 -1.38 18.80 -11.43
N PHE A 265 -0.95 19.99 -11.02
CA PHE A 265 -0.49 21.03 -11.94
C PHE A 265 0.71 20.58 -12.77
N GLY A 266 1.68 19.87 -12.17
CA GLY A 266 2.88 19.37 -12.83
C GLY A 266 2.65 18.22 -13.81
N LEU A 267 1.49 17.51 -13.72
CA LEU A 267 1.27 16.27 -14.47
C LEU A 267 1.29 16.45 -15.99
N SER A 268 0.85 17.58 -16.53
CA SER A 268 0.80 17.76 -17.99
C SER A 268 2.21 17.69 -18.60
N ALA A 269 3.19 18.34 -18.01
CA ALA A 269 4.57 18.30 -18.45
C ALA A 269 5.20 16.90 -18.22
N LEU A 270 4.98 16.32 -17.06
CA LEU A 270 5.52 15.00 -16.69
C LEU A 270 5.01 13.87 -17.61
N THR A 271 3.76 13.95 -18.07
CA THR A 271 3.08 12.87 -18.79
C THR A 271 2.92 13.14 -20.29
N ASP A 272 3.64 14.11 -20.84
CA ASP A 272 3.54 14.52 -22.24
C ASP A 272 2.10 14.83 -22.66
N GLY A 273 1.35 15.51 -21.77
CA GLY A 273 -0.04 15.91 -21.98
C GLY A 273 -1.07 14.80 -21.87
N LYS A 274 -0.70 13.59 -21.42
CA LYS A 274 -1.66 12.49 -21.19
C LYS A 274 -2.61 12.74 -20.04
N LEU A 275 -2.12 13.42 -19.00
CA LEU A 275 -2.92 13.92 -17.89
C LEU A 275 -2.83 15.45 -17.88
N LYS A 276 -3.98 16.14 -17.89
CA LYS A 276 -4.04 17.61 -17.96
C LYS A 276 -4.89 18.15 -16.83
N TRP A 277 -4.28 18.96 -15.99
CA TRP A 277 -4.97 19.72 -14.97
C TRP A 277 -5.66 20.95 -15.55
N SER A 278 -6.87 21.24 -15.09
CA SER A 278 -7.61 22.47 -15.38
C SER A 278 -8.19 23.02 -14.10
N ASP A 279 -7.99 24.32 -13.90
CA ASP A 279 -8.63 25.12 -12.85
C ASP A 279 -9.24 26.35 -13.52
N THR A 280 -10.45 26.17 -14.05
CA THR A 280 -11.13 27.20 -14.84
C THR A 280 -12.53 27.43 -14.28
N ALA A 281 -12.85 28.67 -13.98
CA ALA A 281 -14.17 29.09 -13.47
C ALA A 281 -14.63 28.32 -12.21
N GLY A 282 -13.69 27.97 -11.33
CA GLY A 282 -13.95 27.21 -10.09
C GLY A 282 -14.13 25.71 -10.28
N LEU A 283 -13.99 25.19 -11.49
CA LEU A 283 -13.97 23.77 -11.79
C LEU A 283 -12.53 23.26 -11.80
N ARG A 284 -12.14 22.57 -10.73
CA ARG A 284 -10.84 21.95 -10.59
C ARG A 284 -10.94 20.47 -11.01
N GLN A 285 -10.33 20.14 -12.16
CA GLN A 285 -10.43 18.79 -12.74
C GLN A 285 -9.11 18.36 -13.36
N ILE A 286 -8.85 17.05 -13.30
CA ILE A 286 -7.81 16.39 -14.09
C ILE A 286 -8.48 15.62 -15.22
N TYR A 287 -7.98 15.81 -16.44
CA TYR A 287 -8.44 15.13 -17.65
C TYR A 287 -7.43 14.08 -18.07
N ARG A 288 -7.95 12.98 -18.61
CA ARG A 288 -7.17 11.88 -19.14
C ARG A 288 -7.43 11.74 -20.64
N SER A 289 -6.36 11.78 -21.46
CA SER A 289 -6.45 11.37 -22.86
C SER A 289 -6.52 9.84 -22.97
N ASP A 290 -6.88 9.35 -24.16
CA ASP A 290 -6.79 7.91 -24.45
C ASP A 290 -5.30 7.50 -24.60
N PHE A 291 -4.87 6.49 -23.80
CA PHE A 291 -3.53 5.92 -23.86
C PHE A 291 -3.52 4.49 -23.28
N ASP A 292 -2.53 3.71 -23.68
CA ASP A 292 -2.28 2.39 -23.09
C ASP A 292 -1.85 2.54 -21.62
N ALA A 293 -2.74 2.18 -20.70
CA ALA A 293 -2.51 2.29 -19.26
C ALA A 293 -1.32 1.42 -18.79
N LYS A 294 -1.09 0.27 -19.42
CA LYS A 294 0.05 -0.60 -19.06
C LYS A 294 1.37 0.01 -19.51
N ALA A 295 1.43 0.59 -20.70
CA ALA A 295 2.59 1.30 -21.19
C ALA A 295 2.88 2.54 -20.32
N PHE A 296 1.84 3.30 -19.97
CA PHE A 296 1.95 4.43 -19.05
C PHE A 296 2.50 4.00 -17.68
N ALA A 297 1.93 2.96 -17.09
CA ALA A 297 2.37 2.44 -15.80
C ALA A 297 3.84 2.03 -15.80
N ARG A 298 4.32 1.38 -16.87
CA ARG A 298 5.75 1.01 -17.02
C ARG A 298 6.65 2.24 -17.06
N VAL A 299 6.27 3.27 -17.83
CA VAL A 299 7.07 4.51 -17.96
C VAL A 299 7.09 5.27 -16.64
N MET A 300 5.95 5.48 -15.99
CA MET A 300 5.90 6.22 -14.72
C MET A 300 6.61 5.47 -13.59
N MET A 301 6.45 4.15 -13.53
CA MET A 301 7.19 3.35 -12.54
C MET A 301 8.70 3.44 -12.74
N LYS A 302 9.19 3.37 -13.97
CA LYS A 302 10.63 3.57 -14.25
C LYS A 302 11.10 4.95 -13.79
N ARG A 303 10.41 6.02 -14.22
CA ARG A 303 10.74 7.41 -13.84
C ARG A 303 10.70 7.66 -12.32
N SER A 304 9.96 6.87 -11.58
CA SER A 304 9.85 7.03 -10.12
C SER A 304 11.08 6.54 -9.35
N TYR A 305 12.00 5.84 -10.03
CA TYR A 305 13.30 5.41 -9.48
C TYR A 305 14.49 6.18 -10.08
N GLU A 306 14.25 7.11 -11.00
CA GLU A 306 15.25 8.03 -11.56
C GLU A 306 15.34 9.31 -10.70
#